data_ca0c5894d936c7993243dc66c8a79412
#
_entry.id   ca0c5894d936c7993243dc66c8a79412
#
_cell.length_a   1.000
_cell.length_b   1.000
_cell.length_c   1.000
_cell.angle_alpha   90.00
_cell.angle_beta   90.00
_cell.angle_gamma   90.00
#
_symmetry.space_group_name_H-M   'P 1'
#
loop_
_entity.id
_entity.type
_entity.pdbx_description
1 polymer ?
#
loop_
_entity_poly.entity_id
_entity_poly.type
_entity_poly.pdbx_seq_one_letter_code
_entity_poly.pdbx_strand_id
1 'polypeptide(L)'
;MCKAFPITLRGPARIWSRRLAPNSISTFKDLSAQFASYFIEGHRYKKSAVYLISIRQQEDETLRSYIACFNKEVLSIDETDDKILIVAFTNGLRKGKFLFSLYKNDPKTMSNVLYRATKYMNVEDELLAHEEKPKKRERQEDARQDRARKMVRTGEKRDDRQ
;
A
#
# COMPACT_ATOMS: atom_id res chain seq x y z
N MET A 1 -36.92 14.35 -24.31
CA MET A 1 -35.91 13.56 -23.58
C MET A 1 -35.87 12.12 -24.06
N CYS A 2 -34.71 11.58 -24.36
CA CYS A 2 -34.56 10.19 -24.78
C CYS A 2 -34.79 9.28 -23.56
N LYS A 3 -35.95 8.63 -23.47
CA LYS A 3 -36.31 7.74 -22.34
C LYS A 3 -35.42 6.49 -22.22
N ALA A 4 -34.60 6.21 -23.22
CA ALA A 4 -33.69 5.05 -23.25
C ALA A 4 -32.34 5.28 -22.54
N PHE A 5 -31.93 6.53 -22.32
CA PHE A 5 -30.62 6.85 -21.73
C PHE A 5 -30.40 6.24 -20.35
N PRO A 6 -31.35 6.28 -19.40
CA PRO A 6 -31.12 5.69 -18.06
C PRO A 6 -30.96 4.17 -18.08
N ILE A 7 -31.46 3.50 -19.10
CA ILE A 7 -31.46 2.03 -19.24
C ILE A 7 -30.04 1.53 -19.61
N THR A 8 -29.26 2.34 -20.32
CA THR A 8 -27.91 2.00 -20.77
C THR A 8 -26.85 2.21 -19.67
N LEU A 9 -27.18 2.97 -18.63
CA LEU A 9 -26.27 3.25 -17.54
C LEU A 9 -26.08 2.04 -16.62
N ARG A 10 -24.84 1.78 -16.20
CA ARG A 10 -24.46 0.70 -15.27
C ARG A 10 -23.76 1.26 -14.04
N GLY A 11 -23.75 0.49 -12.96
CA GLY A 11 -23.02 0.83 -11.74
C GLY A 11 -23.39 2.19 -11.15
N PRO A 12 -22.40 2.99 -10.72
CA PRO A 12 -22.62 4.30 -10.09
C PRO A 12 -23.42 5.29 -10.94
N ALA A 13 -23.26 5.24 -12.27
CA ALA A 13 -23.97 6.13 -13.17
C ALA A 13 -25.49 5.87 -13.15
N ARG A 14 -25.93 4.63 -12.95
CA ARG A 14 -27.34 4.27 -12.80
C ARG A 14 -27.92 4.80 -11.50
N ILE A 15 -27.14 4.77 -10.42
CA ILE A 15 -27.55 5.29 -9.11
C ILE A 15 -27.68 6.82 -9.19
N TRP A 16 -26.69 7.48 -9.80
CA TRP A 16 -26.70 8.91 -10.03
C TRP A 16 -27.93 9.37 -10.82
N SER A 17 -28.24 8.72 -11.95
CA SER A 17 -29.37 9.09 -12.80
C SER A 17 -30.72 9.01 -12.07
N ARG A 18 -30.87 8.10 -11.10
CA ARG A 18 -32.08 7.98 -10.27
C ARG A 18 -32.22 9.06 -9.21
N ARG A 19 -31.14 9.73 -8.85
CA ARG A 19 -31.11 10.83 -7.88
C ARG A 19 -31.32 12.19 -8.49
N LEU A 20 -31.36 12.29 -9.81
CA LEU A 20 -31.65 13.55 -10.50
C LEU A 20 -33.08 13.99 -10.18
N ALA A 21 -33.20 15.27 -9.82
CA ALA A 21 -34.51 15.84 -9.57
C ALA A 21 -35.38 15.80 -10.84
N PRO A 22 -36.68 15.54 -10.74
CA PRO A 22 -37.56 15.59 -11.88
C PRO A 22 -37.43 16.92 -12.63
N ASN A 23 -37.34 16.88 -13.95
CA ASN A 23 -37.19 18.05 -14.82
C ASN A 23 -35.91 18.89 -14.66
N SER A 24 -34.90 18.40 -13.93
CA SER A 24 -33.61 19.09 -13.76
C SER A 24 -32.74 19.07 -15.03
N ILE A 25 -33.05 18.23 -16.02
CA ILE A 25 -32.32 18.07 -17.26
C ILE A 25 -33.27 18.30 -18.43
N SER A 26 -33.05 19.40 -19.16
CA SER A 26 -33.82 19.76 -20.33
C SER A 26 -33.11 19.45 -21.65
N THR A 27 -31.79 19.56 -21.65
CA THR A 27 -30.95 19.37 -22.85
C THR A 27 -29.84 18.33 -22.60
N PHE A 28 -29.24 17.83 -23.69
CA PHE A 28 -28.05 16.97 -23.58
C PHE A 28 -26.88 17.72 -22.93
N LYS A 29 -26.79 19.05 -23.14
CA LYS A 29 -25.76 19.89 -22.52
C LYS A 29 -25.93 19.92 -20.99
N ASP A 30 -27.15 20.04 -20.49
CA ASP A 30 -27.42 19.99 -19.04
C ASP A 30 -27.05 18.63 -18.47
N LEU A 31 -27.40 17.55 -19.19
CA LEU A 31 -27.06 16.19 -18.80
C LEU A 31 -25.56 15.98 -18.72
N SER A 32 -24.83 16.39 -19.77
CA SER A 32 -23.37 16.25 -19.83
C SER A 32 -22.67 17.09 -18.78
N ALA A 33 -23.12 18.30 -18.53
CA ALA A 33 -22.58 19.19 -17.48
C ALA A 33 -22.78 18.58 -16.08
N GLN A 34 -24.00 18.11 -15.77
CA GLN A 34 -24.28 17.48 -14.47
C GLN A 34 -23.57 16.15 -14.30
N PHE A 35 -23.43 15.38 -15.37
CA PHE A 35 -22.65 14.13 -15.36
C PHE A 35 -21.16 14.44 -15.12
N ALA A 36 -20.59 15.38 -15.85
CA ALA A 36 -19.20 15.80 -15.69
C ALA A 36 -18.93 16.31 -14.29
N SER A 37 -19.77 17.22 -13.77
CA SER A 37 -19.66 17.73 -12.41
C SER A 37 -19.72 16.59 -11.38
N TYR A 38 -20.65 15.67 -11.51
CA TYR A 38 -20.78 14.57 -10.57
C TYR A 38 -19.65 13.54 -10.67
N PHE A 39 -19.23 13.15 -11.89
CA PHE A 39 -18.24 12.06 -12.09
C PHE A 39 -16.83 12.55 -12.27
N ILE A 40 -16.58 13.75 -12.76
CA ILE A 40 -15.23 14.29 -12.97
C ILE A 40 -14.81 15.13 -11.76
N GLU A 41 -15.71 15.95 -11.22
CA GLU A 41 -15.42 16.84 -10.09
C GLU A 41 -15.78 16.21 -8.73
N GLY A 42 -16.88 15.42 -8.66
CA GLY A 42 -17.41 14.84 -7.44
C GLY A 42 -17.02 13.38 -7.19
N HIS A 43 -16.49 12.65 -8.18
CA HIS A 43 -16.09 11.24 -8.04
C HIS A 43 -14.57 10.98 -8.14
N ARG A 44 -13.76 11.94 -7.88
CA ARG A 44 -12.68 11.60 -6.97
C ARG A 44 -13.39 11.32 -5.65
N TYR A 45 -13.47 10.07 -5.25
CA TYR A 45 -13.73 9.70 -3.87
C TYR A 45 -12.65 10.41 -3.06
N LYS A 46 -12.94 11.65 -2.66
CA LYS A 46 -12.08 12.38 -1.73
C LYS A 46 -12.18 11.58 -0.45
N LYS A 47 -11.20 10.72 -0.23
CA LYS A 47 -11.08 10.03 1.03
C LYS A 47 -10.97 11.12 2.08
N SER A 48 -11.82 11.09 3.09
CA SER A 48 -11.70 12.02 4.20
C SER A 48 -10.37 11.79 4.91
N ALA A 49 -9.76 12.83 5.46
CA ALA A 49 -8.57 12.70 6.31
C ALA A 49 -8.77 11.68 7.45
N VAL A 50 -10.02 11.47 7.90
CA VAL A 50 -10.39 10.42 8.86
C VAL A 50 -10.06 9.02 8.34
N TYR A 51 -10.12 8.79 7.04
CA TYR A 51 -9.73 7.50 6.44
C TYR A 51 -8.26 7.16 6.73
N LEU A 52 -7.36 8.14 6.74
CA LEU A 52 -5.94 7.92 7.04
C LEU A 52 -5.73 7.33 8.44
N ILE A 53 -6.60 7.65 9.39
CA ILE A 53 -6.54 7.12 10.76
C ILE A 53 -6.78 5.61 10.79
N SER A 54 -7.46 5.04 9.79
CA SER A 54 -7.72 3.60 9.69
C SER A 54 -6.54 2.80 9.13
N ILE A 55 -5.55 3.46 8.51
CA ILE A 55 -4.38 2.79 7.93
C ILE A 55 -3.46 2.32 9.04
N ARG A 56 -3.16 1.01 9.06
CA ARG A 56 -2.30 0.37 10.07
C ARG A 56 -1.18 -0.40 9.41
N GLN A 57 0.01 -0.26 9.95
CA GLN A 57 1.16 -1.10 9.59
C GLN A 57 0.89 -2.54 10.06
N GLN A 58 0.95 -3.50 9.14
CA GLN A 58 0.76 -4.91 9.43
C GLN A 58 1.96 -5.51 10.18
N GLU A 59 1.79 -6.71 10.76
CA GLU A 59 2.84 -7.34 11.58
C GLU A 59 4.12 -7.60 10.80
N ASP A 60 4.00 -8.08 9.57
CA ASP A 60 5.15 -8.40 8.70
C ASP A 60 5.47 -7.29 7.69
N GLU A 61 4.83 -6.13 7.83
CA GLU A 61 5.02 -5.01 6.92
C GLU A 61 6.23 -4.18 7.33
N THR A 62 7.15 -3.98 6.38
CA THR A 62 8.30 -3.09 6.57
C THR A 62 7.85 -1.63 6.70
N LEU A 63 8.65 -0.82 7.40
CA LEU A 63 8.39 0.62 7.51
C LEU A 63 8.33 1.29 6.13
N ARG A 64 9.16 0.85 5.18
CA ARG A 64 9.17 1.35 3.79
C ARG A 64 7.84 1.09 3.09
N SER A 65 7.29 -0.12 3.21
CA SER A 65 6.01 -0.50 2.61
C SER A 65 4.86 0.31 3.21
N TYR A 66 4.83 0.43 4.54
CA TYR A 66 3.83 1.24 5.23
C TYR A 66 3.83 2.71 4.77
N ILE A 67 5.01 3.33 4.68
CA ILE A 67 5.16 4.72 4.19
C ILE A 67 4.66 4.85 2.75
N ALA A 68 5.00 3.91 1.87
CA ALA A 68 4.55 3.94 0.49
C ALA A 68 3.02 3.82 0.38
N CYS A 69 2.41 2.92 1.17
CA CYS A 69 0.96 2.77 1.27
C CYS A 69 0.30 4.05 1.79
N PHE A 70 0.80 4.59 2.90
CA PHE A 70 0.26 5.81 3.50
C PHE A 70 0.33 7.01 2.53
N ASN A 71 1.48 7.24 1.89
CA ASN A 71 1.65 8.33 0.94
C ASN A 71 0.72 8.21 -0.27
N LYS A 72 0.50 6.99 -0.78
CA LYS A 72 -0.46 6.75 -1.86
C LYS A 72 -1.87 7.19 -1.47
N GLU A 73 -2.27 6.91 -0.24
CA GLU A 73 -3.58 7.29 0.26
C GLU A 73 -3.70 8.80 0.51
N VAL A 74 -2.62 9.44 1.00
CA VAL A 74 -2.56 10.92 1.16
C VAL A 74 -2.78 11.64 -0.16
N LEU A 75 -2.21 11.13 -1.27
CA LEU A 75 -2.41 11.72 -2.61
C LEU A 75 -3.87 11.69 -3.09
N SER A 76 -4.71 10.86 -2.49
CA SER A 76 -6.15 10.79 -2.80
C SER A 76 -7.01 11.78 -2.01
N ILE A 77 -6.39 12.58 -1.13
CA ILE A 77 -7.06 13.55 -0.25
C ILE A 77 -6.63 14.95 -0.68
N ASP A 78 -7.59 15.84 -0.87
CA ASP A 78 -7.30 17.25 -1.11
C ASP A 78 -7.00 17.93 0.25
N GLU A 79 -5.98 18.77 0.26
CA GLU A 79 -5.58 19.65 1.36
C GLU A 79 -5.76 19.04 2.77
N THR A 80 -4.70 18.49 3.29
CA THR A 80 -4.69 17.95 4.67
C THR A 80 -3.61 18.67 5.46
N ASP A 81 -3.98 19.13 6.67
CA ASP A 81 -3.03 19.73 7.62
C ASP A 81 -1.97 18.70 8.03
N ASP A 82 -0.70 19.10 8.06
CA ASP A 82 0.42 18.30 8.51
C ASP A 82 0.17 17.67 9.89
N LYS A 83 -0.51 18.36 10.78
CA LYS A 83 -0.86 17.81 12.11
C LYS A 83 -1.75 16.57 12.00
N ILE A 84 -2.75 16.61 11.14
CA ILE A 84 -3.67 15.47 10.92
C ILE A 84 -2.90 14.32 10.27
N LEU A 85 -2.02 14.61 9.31
CA LEU A 85 -1.17 13.60 8.68
C LEU A 85 -0.25 12.93 9.69
N ILE A 86 0.43 13.70 10.54
CA ILE A 86 1.33 13.17 11.56
C ILE A 86 0.57 12.30 12.57
N VAL A 87 -0.59 12.75 13.04
CA VAL A 87 -1.42 12.00 13.99
C VAL A 87 -1.90 10.68 13.35
N ALA A 88 -2.41 10.74 12.12
CA ALA A 88 -2.87 9.54 11.41
C ALA A 88 -1.71 8.56 11.18
N PHE A 89 -0.56 9.07 10.73
CA PHE A 89 0.63 8.27 10.46
C PHE A 89 1.16 7.58 11.73
N THR A 90 1.36 8.36 12.81
CA THR A 90 1.89 7.82 14.08
C THR A 90 0.92 6.82 14.72
N ASN A 91 -0.38 7.08 14.62
CA ASN A 91 -1.41 6.16 15.12
C ASN A 91 -1.44 4.82 14.36
N GLY A 92 -1.03 4.82 13.09
CA GLY A 92 -0.96 3.62 12.26
C GLY A 92 0.34 2.82 12.43
N LEU A 93 1.41 3.40 12.96
CA LEU A 93 2.69 2.73 13.13
C LEU A 93 2.63 1.62 14.18
N ARG A 94 3.38 0.55 13.94
CA ARG A 94 3.65 -0.49 14.94
C ARG A 94 4.49 0.07 16.10
N LYS A 95 4.29 -0.52 17.26
CA LYS A 95 5.13 -0.26 18.43
C LYS A 95 6.59 -0.61 18.11
N GLY A 96 7.49 0.34 18.25
CA GLY A 96 8.91 0.13 17.96
C GLY A 96 9.76 1.38 18.15
N LYS A 97 11.05 1.24 17.88
CA LYS A 97 12.04 2.31 18.10
C LYS A 97 11.71 3.60 17.33
N PHE A 98 11.18 3.46 16.12
CA PHE A 98 10.80 4.61 15.30
C PHE A 98 9.63 5.40 15.90
N LEU A 99 8.55 4.72 16.27
CA LEU A 99 7.41 5.35 16.93
C LEU A 99 7.83 6.06 18.22
N PHE A 100 8.64 5.39 19.05
CA PHE A 100 9.20 5.99 20.27
C PHE A 100 10.03 7.26 19.97
N SER A 101 10.84 7.23 18.91
CA SER A 101 11.61 8.41 18.46
C SER A 101 10.71 9.58 18.06
N LEU A 102 9.57 9.32 17.45
CA LEU A 102 8.61 10.37 17.07
C LEU A 102 7.97 11.00 18.31
N TYR A 103 7.56 10.20 19.29
CA TYR A 103 7.01 10.73 20.55
C TYR A 103 8.04 11.49 21.39
N LYS A 104 9.30 11.05 21.38
CA LYS A 104 10.37 11.74 22.12
C LYS A 104 10.68 13.12 21.54
N ASN A 105 10.61 13.27 20.23
CA ASN A 105 10.94 14.50 19.52
C ASN A 105 9.79 14.80 18.55
N ASP A 106 8.76 15.45 19.03
CA ASP A 106 7.52 15.78 18.30
C ASP A 106 7.81 16.47 16.96
N PRO A 107 7.56 15.80 15.81
CA PRO A 107 7.76 16.40 14.49
C PRO A 107 6.68 17.41 14.20
N LYS A 108 7.03 18.53 13.55
CA LYS A 108 6.07 19.60 13.20
C LYS A 108 5.52 19.46 11.77
N THR A 109 6.22 18.71 10.91
CA THR A 109 5.83 18.51 9.51
C THR A 109 5.96 17.04 9.12
N MET A 110 5.14 16.62 8.15
CA MET A 110 5.24 15.25 7.61
C MET A 110 6.60 15.01 6.94
N SER A 111 7.18 16.02 6.31
CA SER A 111 8.55 15.95 5.75
C SER A 111 9.60 15.60 6.81
N ASN A 112 9.46 16.12 8.02
CA ASN A 112 10.36 15.76 9.15
C ASN A 112 10.19 14.31 9.58
N VAL A 113 8.94 13.81 9.62
CA VAL A 113 8.65 12.38 9.89
C VAL A 113 9.34 11.49 8.87
N LEU A 114 9.17 11.78 7.58
CA LEU A 114 9.74 11.00 6.48
C LEU A 114 11.27 11.04 6.47
N TYR A 115 11.87 12.19 6.72
CA TYR A 115 13.32 12.32 6.86
C TYR A 115 13.89 11.43 7.98
N ARG A 116 13.23 11.42 9.15
CA ARG A 116 13.63 10.53 10.25
C ARG A 116 13.42 9.05 9.90
N ALA A 117 12.32 8.73 9.22
CA ALA A 117 12.01 7.36 8.82
C ALA A 117 13.11 6.75 7.95
N THR A 118 13.79 7.55 7.10
CA THR A 118 14.87 7.07 6.23
C THR A 118 15.97 6.32 7.00
N LYS A 119 16.35 6.81 8.19
CA LYS A 119 17.35 6.15 9.02
C LYS A 119 16.89 4.78 9.52
N TYR A 120 15.62 4.67 9.91
CA TYR A 120 15.05 3.43 10.41
C TYR A 120 14.81 2.42 9.29
N MET A 121 14.40 2.87 8.10
CA MET A 121 14.27 2.03 6.92
C MET A 121 15.60 1.40 6.50
N ASN A 122 16.69 2.19 6.50
CA ASN A 122 18.02 1.67 6.15
C ASN A 122 18.48 0.59 7.13
N VAL A 123 18.26 0.79 8.44
CA VAL A 123 18.60 -0.20 9.46
C VAL A 123 17.74 -1.47 9.31
N GLU A 124 16.45 -1.32 9.02
CA GLU A 124 15.55 -2.45 8.76
C GLU A 124 15.98 -3.25 7.54
N ASP A 125 16.31 -2.57 6.44
CA ASP A 125 16.82 -3.20 5.21
C ASP A 125 18.14 -3.96 5.46
N GLU A 126 19.06 -3.40 6.24
CA GLU A 126 20.30 -4.06 6.61
C GLU A 126 20.06 -5.32 7.46
N LEU A 127 19.17 -5.26 8.45
CA LEU A 127 18.83 -6.39 9.29
C LEU A 127 18.21 -7.53 8.46
N LEU A 128 17.27 -7.23 7.57
CA LEU A 128 16.66 -8.20 6.66
C LEU A 128 17.71 -8.85 5.74
N ALA A 129 18.64 -8.05 5.20
CA ALA A 129 19.73 -8.55 4.38
C ALA A 129 20.69 -9.47 5.15
N HIS A 130 20.88 -9.25 6.45
CA HIS A 130 21.68 -10.12 7.33
C HIS A 130 20.95 -11.44 7.64
N GLU A 131 19.66 -11.44 7.83
CA GLU A 131 18.86 -12.64 8.08
C GLU A 131 18.77 -13.56 6.85
N GLU A 132 18.81 -13.02 5.63
CA GLU A 132 18.80 -13.83 4.41
C GLU A 132 20.12 -14.54 4.10
N LYS A 133 21.26 -14.00 4.54
CA LYS A 133 22.60 -14.54 4.26
C LYS A 133 22.84 -15.93 4.86
N PRO A 134 22.51 -16.23 6.12
CA PRO A 134 22.70 -17.57 6.70
C PRO A 134 21.83 -18.64 6.00
N LYS A 135 20.56 -18.33 5.71
CA LYS A 135 19.65 -19.28 5.03
C LYS A 135 20.13 -19.70 3.63
N LYS A 136 20.81 -18.80 2.90
CA LYS A 136 21.42 -19.13 1.59
C LYS A 136 22.65 -20.02 1.75
N ARG A 137 23.47 -19.83 2.78
CA ARG A 137 24.64 -20.67 3.07
C ARG A 137 24.23 -22.07 3.47
N GLU A 138 23.30 -22.24 4.39
CA GLU A 138 22.78 -23.55 4.81
C GLU A 138 22.20 -24.32 3.61
N ARG A 139 21.38 -23.71 2.76
CA ARG A 139 20.85 -24.35 1.55
C ARG A 139 21.93 -24.77 0.56
N GLN A 140 23.03 -23.99 0.46
CA GLN A 140 24.15 -24.36 -0.41
C GLN A 140 24.99 -25.50 0.18
N GLU A 141 25.16 -25.55 1.49
CA GLU A 141 25.87 -26.62 2.17
C GLU A 141 25.10 -27.92 2.12
N ASP A 142 23.78 -27.90 2.35
CA ASP A 142 22.91 -29.07 2.21
C ASP A 142 22.93 -29.63 0.76
N ALA A 143 22.84 -28.74 -0.23
CA ALA A 143 22.90 -29.13 -1.64
C ALA A 143 24.28 -29.73 -2.04
N ARG A 144 25.38 -29.28 -1.41
CA ARG A 144 26.73 -29.87 -1.61
C ARG A 144 26.84 -31.22 -0.94
N GLN A 145 26.32 -31.37 0.28
CA GLN A 145 26.33 -32.66 0.98
C GLN A 145 25.47 -33.69 0.28
N ASP A 146 24.32 -33.34 -0.25
CA ASP A 146 23.48 -34.26 -1.03
C ASP A 146 24.16 -34.71 -2.33
N ARG A 147 24.87 -33.81 -3.03
CA ARG A 147 25.67 -34.16 -4.21
C ARG A 147 26.82 -35.10 -3.86
N ALA A 148 27.52 -34.86 -2.77
CA ALA A 148 28.59 -35.70 -2.30
C ALA A 148 28.09 -37.13 -1.94
N ARG A 149 26.96 -37.22 -1.19
CA ARG A 149 26.32 -38.52 -0.86
C ARG A 149 25.87 -39.26 -2.11
N LYS A 150 25.38 -38.56 -3.13
CA LYS A 150 24.96 -39.18 -4.39
C LYS A 150 26.14 -39.71 -5.19
N MET A 151 27.29 -39.04 -5.19
CA MET A 151 28.51 -39.49 -5.84
C MET A 151 29.09 -40.76 -5.19
N VAL A 152 29.10 -40.83 -3.85
CA VAL A 152 29.57 -42.04 -3.13
C VAL A 152 28.71 -43.26 -3.48
N ARG A 153 27.36 -43.10 -3.48
CA ARG A 153 26.44 -44.19 -3.83
C ARG A 153 26.57 -44.68 -5.28
N THR A 154 27.00 -43.82 -6.20
CA THR A 154 27.21 -44.20 -7.61
C THR A 154 28.59 -44.82 -7.84
N GLY A 155 29.59 -44.53 -6.96
CA GLY A 155 30.92 -45.16 -6.97
C GLY A 155 30.87 -46.62 -6.50
N GLU A 156 30.19 -46.92 -5.41
CA GLU A 156 30.08 -48.30 -4.85
C GLU A 156 29.38 -49.30 -5.80
N LYS A 157 28.48 -48.81 -6.68
CA LYS A 157 27.83 -49.70 -7.67
C LYS A 157 28.69 -50.09 -8.87
N ARG A 158 29.94 -49.61 -9.01
CA ARG A 158 30.83 -49.93 -10.12
C ARG A 158 31.86 -51.01 -9.78
N ASP A 159 32.14 -51.25 -8.50
CA ASP A 159 33.12 -52.24 -8.07
C ASP A 159 32.56 -53.67 -7.96
N ASP A 160 31.26 -53.86 -7.97
CA ASP A 160 30.63 -55.21 -7.88
C ASP A 160 30.40 -55.91 -9.24
N ARG A 161 31.08 -55.45 -10.31
CA ARG A 161 31.01 -56.06 -11.64
C ARG A 161 32.41 -56.36 -12.24
N GLN A 162 33.19 -57.18 -11.54
CA GLN A 162 34.31 -57.91 -12.12
C GLN A 162 34.25 -59.38 -11.72
#